data_adcd925045c001a551ac22222cc4063b
#
_entry.id   adcd925045c001a551ac22222cc4063b
#
_cell.length_a   1.000
_cell.length_b   1.000
_cell.length_c   1.000
_cell.angle_alpha   90.00
_cell.angle_beta   90.00
_cell.angle_gamma   90.00
#
_symmetry.space_group_name_H-M   'P 1'
#
loop_
_entity.id
_entity.type
_entity.pdbx_description
1 polymer ?
#
loop_
_entity_poly.entity_id
_entity_poly.type
_entity_poly.pdbx_seq_one_letter_code
_entity_poly.pdbx_strand_id
1 'polypeptide(L)'
;MLKIRLFARPSNLFFLLLILAIIFNPFVIVNAGERGVLMVFGQVQDKILNEGIHGIIPVVNTVKKLSVRIQKQQIAAEASSKDLQEVFTDVALNWHILASEVNNIFQQIGDEAAVIERVIDPAVEEILKAVMAKYTAEELITKREEVKGEVDIRLSERLKNYHIGVDDISLVHVNFSDRFTDAVEAKQIAEQEAKKAGFMVLKALKESEVKINLAKGEAEAHRILQDSLSPEVLQNKAIERWDGKLPLFMDDNLLKSLELAKDKRKSGLKKT
;
A
#
# COMPACT_ATOMS: atom_id res chain seq x y z
N MET A 1 -55.64 64.40 -15.86
CA MET A 1 -56.12 63.43 -14.87
C MET A 1 -56.28 62.05 -15.56
N LEU A 2 -55.30 61.20 -15.52
CA LEU A 2 -55.36 59.90 -16.14
C LEU A 2 -56.04 58.94 -15.14
N LYS A 3 -57.34 58.65 -15.39
CA LYS A 3 -58.09 57.69 -14.60
C LYS A 3 -57.64 56.30 -14.98
N ILE A 4 -56.80 55.67 -14.13
CA ILE A 4 -56.41 54.25 -14.20
C ILE A 4 -57.64 53.39 -13.89
N ARG A 5 -58.49 53.10 -14.92
CA ARG A 5 -59.61 52.13 -14.86
C ARG A 5 -59.09 50.71 -15.25
N LEU A 6 -58.06 50.25 -14.58
CA LEU A 6 -57.46 48.90 -14.92
C LEU A 6 -58.03 47.77 -14.02
N PHE A 7 -58.90 48.12 -13.02
CA PHE A 7 -59.25 47.15 -11.95
C PHE A 7 -60.71 46.63 -11.97
N ALA A 8 -61.44 46.79 -13.06
CA ALA A 8 -62.87 46.52 -13.01
C ALA A 8 -63.36 45.30 -13.82
N ARG A 9 -62.49 44.41 -14.22
CA ARG A 9 -62.90 43.11 -14.79
C ARG A 9 -62.38 41.95 -13.88
N PRO A 10 -63.30 41.08 -13.38
CA PRO A 10 -62.87 39.94 -12.49
C PRO A 10 -61.79 39.03 -13.11
N SER A 11 -61.71 38.95 -14.44
CA SER A 11 -60.64 38.24 -15.15
C SER A 11 -59.26 38.89 -14.95
N ASN A 12 -59.16 40.23 -14.91
CA ASN A 12 -57.86 40.89 -14.73
C ASN A 12 -57.36 40.75 -13.28
N LEU A 13 -58.25 40.70 -12.31
CA LEU A 13 -57.92 40.44 -10.93
C LEU A 13 -57.42 38.99 -10.74
N PHE A 14 -58.07 38.04 -11.42
CA PHE A 14 -57.63 36.64 -11.42
C PHE A 14 -56.24 36.49 -12.04
N PHE A 15 -55.97 37.09 -13.19
CA PHE A 15 -54.66 37.08 -13.82
C PHE A 15 -53.60 37.79 -12.96
N LEU A 16 -53.95 38.90 -12.30
CA LEU A 16 -53.04 39.55 -11.38
C LEU A 16 -52.69 38.66 -10.18
N LEU A 17 -53.66 37.98 -9.57
CA LEU A 17 -53.47 37.05 -8.49
C LEU A 17 -52.65 35.82 -8.92
N LEU A 18 -52.90 35.31 -10.14
CA LEU A 18 -52.15 34.22 -10.71
C LEU A 18 -50.67 34.62 -10.95
N ILE A 19 -50.43 35.79 -11.50
CA ILE A 19 -49.07 36.34 -11.70
C ILE A 19 -48.38 36.54 -10.34
N LEU A 20 -49.11 37.08 -9.36
CA LEU A 20 -48.60 37.24 -7.99
C LEU A 20 -48.23 35.90 -7.35
N ALA A 21 -49.09 34.90 -7.50
CA ALA A 21 -48.83 33.53 -7.01
C ALA A 21 -47.62 32.89 -7.68
N ILE A 22 -47.40 33.13 -8.98
CA ILE A 22 -46.21 32.65 -9.71
C ILE A 22 -44.95 33.39 -9.25
N ILE A 23 -45.00 34.69 -9.05
CA ILE A 23 -43.86 35.49 -8.60
C ILE A 23 -43.45 35.15 -7.17
N PHE A 24 -44.38 34.87 -6.30
CA PHE A 24 -44.11 34.58 -4.88
C PHE A 24 -43.81 33.11 -4.59
N ASN A 25 -43.93 32.18 -5.55
CA ASN A 25 -43.63 30.78 -5.46
C ASN A 25 -43.75 30.19 -4.03
N PRO A 26 -44.97 29.87 -3.55
CA PRO A 26 -45.23 29.49 -2.16
C PRO A 26 -44.80 28.08 -1.83
N PHE A 27 -44.05 27.44 -2.71
CA PHE A 27 -43.59 26.06 -2.52
C PHE A 27 -42.08 25.97 -2.67
N VAL A 28 -41.47 25.12 -1.83
CA VAL A 28 -40.09 24.69 -1.95
C VAL A 28 -40.04 23.16 -2.12
N ILE A 29 -39.23 22.71 -3.05
CA ILE A 29 -38.98 21.28 -3.27
C ILE A 29 -37.64 20.94 -2.64
N VAL A 30 -37.63 20.02 -1.68
CA VAL A 30 -36.42 19.41 -1.13
C VAL A 30 -36.22 18.09 -1.84
N ASN A 31 -35.11 17.94 -2.53
CA ASN A 31 -34.81 16.74 -3.32
C ASN A 31 -34.42 15.56 -2.42
N ALA A 32 -34.47 14.34 -2.99
CA ALA A 32 -33.98 13.15 -2.30
C ALA A 32 -32.48 13.29 -1.95
N GLY A 33 -32.13 13.00 -0.70
CA GLY A 33 -30.77 13.17 -0.17
C GLY A 33 -30.41 14.61 0.24
N GLU A 34 -31.40 15.51 0.30
CA GLU A 34 -31.27 16.85 0.87
C GLU A 34 -32.18 17.00 2.11
N ARG A 35 -31.82 17.97 2.96
CA ARG A 35 -32.67 18.43 4.06
C ARG A 35 -32.80 19.96 3.99
N GLY A 36 -33.99 20.43 4.25
CA GLY A 36 -34.27 21.87 4.23
C GLY A 36 -34.23 22.47 5.64
N VAL A 37 -33.37 23.48 5.82
CA VAL A 37 -33.34 24.33 7.01
C VAL A 37 -34.35 25.44 6.83
N LEU A 38 -35.42 25.44 7.61
CA LEU A 38 -36.44 26.46 7.58
C LEU A 38 -36.02 27.65 8.45
N MET A 39 -35.99 28.82 7.86
CA MET A 39 -35.81 30.09 8.57
C MET A 39 -37.04 30.96 8.47
N VAL A 40 -37.48 31.52 9.60
CA VAL A 40 -38.56 32.51 9.68
C VAL A 40 -37.96 33.85 10.08
N PHE A 41 -38.06 34.83 9.21
CA PHE A 41 -37.38 36.12 9.37
C PHE A 41 -35.87 36.00 9.69
N GLY A 42 -35.19 35.00 9.11
CA GLY A 42 -33.79 34.75 9.35
C GLY A 42 -33.47 33.91 10.58
N GLN A 43 -34.45 33.56 11.41
CA GLN A 43 -34.28 32.68 12.55
C GLN A 43 -34.49 31.23 12.14
N VAL A 44 -33.49 30.37 12.36
CA VAL A 44 -33.58 28.93 12.12
C VAL A 44 -34.64 28.31 13.06
N GLN A 45 -35.52 27.53 12.49
CA GLN A 45 -36.55 26.79 13.23
C GLN A 45 -36.08 25.37 13.54
N ASP A 46 -36.59 24.79 14.62
CA ASP A 46 -36.23 23.40 15.02
C ASP A 46 -36.69 22.37 14.00
N LYS A 47 -37.72 22.70 13.22
CA LYS A 47 -38.30 21.80 12.22
C LYS A 47 -37.37 21.67 11.00
N ILE A 48 -36.87 20.47 10.74
CA ILE A 48 -36.16 20.12 9.52
C ILE A 48 -37.19 19.71 8.45
N LEU A 49 -37.07 20.29 7.25
CA LEU A 49 -37.88 19.87 6.10
C LEU A 49 -37.26 18.63 5.45
N ASN A 50 -38.01 17.53 5.49
CA ASN A 50 -37.62 16.30 4.81
C ASN A 50 -37.81 16.45 3.29
N GLU A 51 -37.46 15.37 2.58
CA GLU A 51 -37.66 15.29 1.12
C GLU A 51 -39.13 15.48 0.75
N GLY A 52 -39.38 16.19 -0.35
CA GLY A 52 -40.73 16.46 -0.85
C GLY A 52 -41.03 17.92 -1.09
N ILE A 53 -42.34 18.20 -1.28
CA ILE A 53 -42.85 19.57 -1.53
C ILE A 53 -43.36 20.15 -0.20
N HIS A 54 -42.88 21.32 0.14
CA HIS A 54 -43.26 22.05 1.35
C HIS A 54 -43.82 23.41 1.00
N GLY A 55 -44.97 23.77 1.60
CA GLY A 55 -45.53 25.07 1.51
C GLY A 55 -44.76 26.05 2.39
N ILE A 56 -44.41 27.21 1.84
CA ILE A 56 -43.72 28.30 2.54
C ILE A 56 -44.49 29.61 2.33
N ILE A 57 -44.31 30.53 3.25
CA ILE A 57 -44.80 31.89 3.10
C ILE A 57 -43.65 32.71 2.52
N PRO A 58 -43.70 33.12 1.22
CA PRO A 58 -42.64 33.92 0.61
C PRO A 58 -42.37 35.19 1.42
N VAL A 59 -41.13 35.68 1.40
CA VAL A 59 -40.65 36.82 2.17
C VAL A 59 -40.50 36.57 3.68
N VAL A 60 -41.38 35.78 4.31
CA VAL A 60 -41.30 35.40 5.73
C VAL A 60 -40.38 34.23 5.93
N ASN A 61 -40.55 33.20 5.08
CA ASN A 61 -39.83 31.96 5.19
C ASN A 61 -38.73 31.88 4.12
N THR A 62 -37.55 31.50 4.55
CA THR A 62 -36.43 31.12 3.66
C THR A 62 -36.01 29.68 3.97
N VAL A 63 -35.74 28.90 2.93
CA VAL A 63 -35.29 27.52 3.09
C VAL A 63 -33.93 27.39 2.45
N LYS A 64 -32.93 26.96 3.24
CA LYS A 64 -31.63 26.54 2.75
C LYS A 64 -31.60 25.01 2.69
N LYS A 65 -31.09 24.46 1.62
CA LYS A 65 -30.98 23.00 1.42
C LYS A 65 -29.54 22.60 1.63
N LEU A 66 -29.32 21.56 2.43
CA LEU A 66 -28.01 20.92 2.64
C LEU A 66 -28.10 19.47 2.19
N SER A 67 -27.06 19.00 1.53
CA SER A 67 -26.95 17.59 1.16
C SER A 67 -26.61 16.74 2.40
N VAL A 68 -27.31 15.64 2.56
CA VAL A 68 -27.01 14.63 3.57
C VAL A 68 -26.45 13.34 2.95
N ARG A 69 -26.12 13.43 1.66
CA ARG A 69 -25.46 12.34 0.93
C ARG A 69 -23.98 12.28 1.30
N ILE A 70 -23.41 11.11 1.09
CA ILE A 70 -21.96 10.94 1.20
C ILE A 70 -21.29 11.80 0.13
N GLN A 71 -20.38 12.63 0.57
CA GLN A 71 -19.58 13.54 -0.25
C GLN A 71 -18.12 13.15 -0.12
N LYS A 72 -17.33 13.37 -1.17
CA LYS A 72 -15.89 13.16 -1.16
C LYS A 72 -15.18 14.51 -1.12
N GLN A 73 -14.29 14.65 -0.13
CA GLN A 73 -13.35 15.75 -0.04
C GLN A 73 -11.92 15.22 -0.18
N GLN A 74 -11.11 15.87 -0.99
CA GLN A 74 -9.69 15.56 -1.13
C GLN A 74 -8.88 16.74 -0.61
N ILE A 75 -7.97 16.44 0.30
CA ILE A 75 -7.19 17.45 1.04
C ILE A 75 -5.72 17.05 0.90
N ALA A 76 -4.92 17.97 0.35
CA ALA A 76 -3.48 17.86 0.38
C ALA A 76 -2.97 18.42 1.71
N ALA A 77 -2.17 17.65 2.43
CA ALA A 77 -1.64 18.04 3.72
C ALA A 77 -0.12 17.81 3.79
N GLU A 78 0.54 18.72 4.47
CA GLU A 78 1.96 18.63 4.78
C GLU A 78 2.13 18.36 6.27
N ALA A 79 2.95 17.36 6.60
CA ALA A 79 3.22 16.96 7.97
C ALA A 79 4.72 16.66 8.15
N SER A 80 5.14 16.47 9.40
CA SER A 80 6.48 15.99 9.69
C SER A 80 6.38 14.66 10.41
N SER A 81 7.23 13.71 10.01
CA SER A 81 7.36 12.43 10.71
C SER A 81 8.12 12.58 12.03
N LYS A 82 8.16 11.53 12.84
CA LYS A 82 8.87 11.47 14.12
C LYS A 82 10.37 11.73 13.98
N ASP A 83 10.95 11.34 12.88
CA ASP A 83 12.35 11.56 12.51
C ASP A 83 12.58 12.85 11.71
N LEU A 84 11.62 13.80 11.81
CA LEU A 84 11.67 15.14 11.25
C LEU A 84 11.80 15.19 9.72
N GLN A 85 11.27 14.16 9.04
CA GLN A 85 11.17 14.18 7.59
C GLN A 85 9.87 14.87 7.16
N GLU A 86 9.94 15.66 6.10
CA GLU A 86 8.77 16.27 5.48
C GLU A 86 7.98 15.19 4.76
N VAL A 87 6.68 15.15 5.03
CA VAL A 87 5.72 14.19 4.48
C VAL A 87 4.62 14.96 3.78
N PHE A 88 4.46 14.71 2.50
CA PHE A 88 3.37 15.22 1.69
C PHE A 88 2.36 14.11 1.48
N THR A 89 1.11 14.33 1.88
CA THR A 89 0.06 13.32 1.77
C THR A 89 -1.24 13.91 1.25
N ASP A 90 -1.90 13.16 0.38
CA ASP A 90 -3.26 13.43 -0.05
C ASP A 90 -4.22 12.50 0.71
N VAL A 91 -5.21 13.09 1.34
CA VAL A 91 -6.26 12.36 2.05
C VAL A 91 -7.58 12.54 1.31
N ALA A 92 -8.21 11.44 0.99
CA ALA A 92 -9.58 11.42 0.51
C ALA A 92 -10.49 11.02 1.68
N LEU A 93 -11.37 11.94 2.05
CA LEU A 93 -12.37 11.78 3.11
C LEU A 93 -13.76 11.63 2.48
N ASN A 94 -14.45 10.54 2.78
CA ASN A 94 -15.87 10.39 2.53
C ASN A 94 -16.63 10.74 3.81
N TRP A 95 -17.53 11.69 3.70
CA TRP A 95 -18.24 12.25 4.84
C TRP A 95 -19.67 12.61 4.50
N HIS A 96 -20.51 12.73 5.50
CA HIS A 96 -21.88 13.22 5.34
C HIS A 96 -22.34 14.03 6.55
N ILE A 97 -23.34 14.88 6.34
CA ILE A 97 -24.02 15.63 7.40
C ILE A 97 -25.07 14.72 8.03
N LEU A 98 -25.12 14.64 9.36
CA LEU A 98 -26.18 13.90 10.06
C LEU A 98 -27.53 14.58 9.82
N ALA A 99 -28.47 13.85 9.19
CA ALA A 99 -29.75 14.39 8.76
C ALA A 99 -30.61 15.00 9.90
N SER A 100 -30.45 14.51 11.13
CA SER A 100 -31.11 15.02 12.33
C SER A 100 -30.55 16.35 12.82
N GLU A 101 -29.32 16.69 12.42
CA GLU A 101 -28.55 17.79 12.99
C GLU A 101 -28.30 18.93 12.00
N VAL A 102 -28.93 18.88 10.84
CA VAL A 102 -28.74 19.84 9.74
C VAL A 102 -28.98 21.30 10.19
N ASN A 103 -29.97 21.52 11.06
CA ASN A 103 -30.28 22.84 11.61
C ASN A 103 -29.14 23.37 12.48
N ASN A 104 -28.59 22.54 13.34
CA ASN A 104 -27.48 22.87 14.24
C ASN A 104 -26.21 23.20 13.43
N ILE A 105 -25.92 22.39 12.42
CA ILE A 105 -24.77 22.62 11.53
C ILE A 105 -24.93 23.95 10.80
N PHE A 106 -26.10 24.18 10.19
CA PHE A 106 -26.32 25.42 9.45
C PHE A 106 -26.24 26.65 10.36
N GLN A 107 -26.78 26.56 11.58
CA GLN A 107 -26.76 27.68 12.53
C GLN A 107 -25.38 27.97 13.07
N GLN A 108 -24.57 26.95 13.36
CA GLN A 108 -23.25 27.10 14.00
C GLN A 108 -22.12 27.30 12.99
N ILE A 109 -22.19 26.67 11.83
CA ILE A 109 -21.07 26.60 10.87
C ILE A 109 -21.46 27.32 9.57
N GLY A 110 -22.62 26.99 9.00
CA GLY A 110 -23.11 27.52 7.74
C GLY A 110 -23.53 26.47 6.74
N ASP A 111 -23.25 26.72 5.47
CA ASP A 111 -23.50 25.81 4.36
C ASP A 111 -22.37 24.75 4.22
N GLU A 112 -22.50 23.86 3.21
CA GLU A 112 -21.53 22.80 2.96
C GLU A 112 -20.11 23.32 2.71
N ALA A 113 -19.96 24.43 2.00
CA ALA A 113 -18.66 25.03 1.75
C ALA A 113 -18.01 25.50 3.06
N ALA A 114 -18.81 26.12 3.95
CA ALA A 114 -18.34 26.55 5.27
C ALA A 114 -18.00 25.35 6.17
N VAL A 115 -18.71 24.23 6.06
CA VAL A 115 -18.38 22.99 6.78
C VAL A 115 -17.02 22.47 6.35
N ILE A 116 -16.74 22.45 5.06
CA ILE A 116 -15.44 22.01 4.53
C ILE A 116 -14.34 22.94 5.02
N GLU A 117 -14.45 24.24 4.73
CA GLU A 117 -13.39 25.23 4.98
C GLU A 117 -13.08 25.42 6.48
N ARG A 118 -14.14 25.42 7.31
CA ARG A 118 -13.98 25.80 8.74
C ARG A 118 -13.82 24.61 9.67
N VAL A 119 -14.26 23.42 9.27
CA VAL A 119 -14.27 22.25 10.16
C VAL A 119 -13.46 21.10 9.57
N ILE A 120 -13.76 20.66 8.35
CA ILE A 120 -13.17 19.44 7.79
C ILE A 120 -11.68 19.64 7.48
N ASP A 121 -11.35 20.66 6.68
CA ASP A 121 -9.97 20.90 6.26
C ASP A 121 -9.03 21.10 7.46
N PRO A 122 -9.35 21.98 8.44
CA PRO A 122 -8.51 22.15 9.63
C PRO A 122 -8.41 20.90 10.51
N ALA A 123 -9.52 20.14 10.65
CA ALA A 123 -9.50 18.92 11.45
C ALA A 123 -8.62 17.84 10.83
N VAL A 124 -8.69 17.67 9.52
CA VAL A 124 -7.83 16.70 8.79
C VAL A 124 -6.37 17.08 8.91
N GLU A 125 -6.01 18.35 8.68
CA GLU A 125 -4.63 18.81 8.82
C GLU A 125 -4.08 18.61 10.23
N GLU A 126 -4.84 19.02 11.25
CA GLU A 126 -4.43 18.89 12.66
C GLU A 126 -4.17 17.42 13.01
N ILE A 127 -5.09 16.54 12.67
CA ILE A 127 -5.00 15.12 13.03
C ILE A 127 -3.89 14.42 12.25
N LEU A 128 -3.74 14.73 10.96
CA LEU A 128 -2.64 14.19 10.17
C LEU A 128 -1.29 14.59 10.76
N LYS A 129 -1.08 15.86 11.05
CA LYS A 129 0.15 16.35 11.69
C LYS A 129 0.42 15.63 13.02
N ALA A 130 -0.63 15.47 13.85
CA ALA A 130 -0.51 14.81 15.15
C ALA A 130 -0.22 13.30 15.05
N VAL A 131 -0.78 12.61 14.06
CA VAL A 131 -0.56 11.17 13.87
C VAL A 131 0.78 10.93 13.19
N MET A 132 1.10 11.63 12.09
CA MET A 132 2.36 11.46 11.36
C MET A 132 3.59 11.70 12.25
N ALA A 133 3.51 12.65 13.18
CA ALA A 133 4.59 12.93 14.15
C ALA A 133 4.90 11.79 15.13
N LYS A 134 4.07 10.75 15.21
CA LYS A 134 4.30 9.57 16.06
C LYS A 134 5.10 8.47 15.37
N TYR A 135 5.11 8.44 14.07
CA TYR A 135 5.71 7.41 13.24
C TYR A 135 6.94 7.94 12.50
N THR A 136 7.94 7.10 12.35
CA THR A 136 9.08 7.40 11.47
C THR A 136 8.66 7.29 10.00
N ALA A 137 9.45 7.86 9.10
CA ALA A 137 9.19 7.77 7.66
C ALA A 137 9.10 6.31 7.17
N GLU A 138 9.94 5.42 7.71
CA GLU A 138 9.88 3.98 7.43
C GLU A 138 8.59 3.34 7.96
N GLU A 139 8.15 3.71 9.17
CA GLU A 139 6.91 3.20 9.77
C GLU A 139 5.65 3.69 9.03
N LEU A 140 5.65 4.92 8.50
CA LEU A 140 4.56 5.44 7.67
C LEU A 140 4.32 4.60 6.41
N ILE A 141 5.36 3.95 5.88
CA ILE A 141 5.27 3.05 4.72
C ILE A 141 4.90 1.64 5.17
N THR A 142 5.57 1.10 6.20
CA THR A 142 5.45 -0.31 6.60
C THR A 142 4.22 -0.59 7.45
N LYS A 143 3.75 0.40 8.23
CA LYS A 143 2.58 0.31 9.12
C LYS A 143 1.40 1.15 8.62
N ARG A 144 1.24 1.29 7.32
CA ARG A 144 0.25 2.18 6.68
C ARG A 144 -1.17 1.96 7.19
N GLU A 145 -1.57 0.72 7.40
CA GLU A 145 -2.91 0.37 7.89
C GLU A 145 -3.13 0.82 9.34
N GLU A 146 -2.11 0.72 10.18
CA GLU A 146 -2.15 1.21 11.56
C GLU A 146 -2.29 2.73 11.61
N VAL A 147 -1.50 3.44 10.79
CA VAL A 147 -1.57 4.90 10.66
C VAL A 147 -2.95 5.33 10.16
N LYS A 148 -3.47 4.68 9.11
CA LYS A 148 -4.83 4.93 8.60
C LYS A 148 -5.87 4.75 9.69
N GLY A 149 -5.80 3.65 10.44
CA GLY A 149 -6.75 3.36 11.52
C GLY A 149 -6.70 4.40 12.64
N GLU A 150 -5.52 4.90 13.01
CA GLU A 150 -5.41 5.95 14.03
C GLU A 150 -5.97 7.29 13.53
N VAL A 151 -5.73 7.64 12.26
CA VAL A 151 -6.31 8.84 11.65
C VAL A 151 -7.84 8.73 11.62
N ASP A 152 -8.38 7.58 11.20
CA ASP A 152 -9.83 7.34 11.10
C ASP A 152 -10.52 7.51 12.45
N ILE A 153 -10.03 6.85 13.49
CA ILE A 153 -10.59 6.94 14.85
C ILE A 153 -10.60 8.39 15.34
N ARG A 154 -9.47 9.08 15.24
CA ARG A 154 -9.35 10.45 15.75
C ARG A 154 -10.18 11.45 14.97
N LEU A 155 -10.21 11.31 13.65
CA LEU A 155 -10.99 12.21 12.81
C LEU A 155 -12.49 11.98 12.98
N SER A 156 -12.92 10.73 13.07
CA SER A 156 -14.31 10.39 13.37
C SER A 156 -14.76 10.96 14.71
N GLU A 157 -13.95 10.84 15.77
CA GLU A 157 -14.25 11.45 17.08
C GLU A 157 -14.31 12.98 17.01
N ARG A 158 -13.37 13.59 16.30
CA ARG A 158 -13.32 15.06 16.16
C ARG A 158 -14.52 15.61 15.40
N LEU A 159 -14.86 15.01 14.26
CA LEU A 159 -15.94 15.47 13.38
C LEU A 159 -17.34 15.16 13.94
N LYS A 160 -17.47 14.09 14.76
CA LYS A 160 -18.70 13.77 15.48
C LYS A 160 -19.18 14.91 16.37
N ASN A 161 -18.28 15.68 16.97
CA ASN A 161 -18.61 16.83 17.80
C ASN A 161 -19.30 17.96 17.00
N TYR A 162 -19.14 17.94 15.68
CA TYR A 162 -19.76 18.88 14.76
C TYR A 162 -20.91 18.26 13.98
N HIS A 163 -21.40 17.09 14.41
CA HIS A 163 -22.50 16.33 13.78
C HIS A 163 -22.21 15.89 12.33
N ILE A 164 -20.93 15.67 12.01
CA ILE A 164 -20.46 15.19 10.71
C ILE A 164 -20.07 13.71 10.89
N GLY A 165 -20.66 12.85 10.05
CA GLY A 165 -20.30 11.44 9.95
C GLY A 165 -19.13 11.23 8.99
N VAL A 166 -18.15 10.43 9.40
CA VAL A 166 -17.07 9.93 8.55
C VAL A 166 -17.44 8.53 8.09
N ASP A 167 -17.45 8.30 6.78
CA ASP A 167 -17.78 7.00 6.19
C ASP A 167 -16.53 6.19 5.86
N ASP A 168 -15.51 6.84 5.30
CA ASP A 168 -14.21 6.23 4.98
C ASP A 168 -13.13 7.29 4.83
N ILE A 169 -11.90 6.90 5.13
CA ILE A 169 -10.69 7.69 4.93
C ILE A 169 -9.70 6.89 4.11
N SER A 170 -9.12 7.54 3.11
CA SER A 170 -8.05 6.94 2.31
C SER A 170 -6.85 7.87 2.27
N LEU A 171 -5.69 7.36 2.67
CA LEU A 171 -4.41 8.00 2.41
C LEU A 171 -4.00 7.67 0.97
N VAL A 172 -4.14 8.63 0.04
CA VAL A 172 -3.96 8.36 -1.40
C VAL A 172 -2.47 8.28 -1.74
N HIS A 173 -1.73 9.30 -1.38
CA HIS A 173 -0.29 9.41 -1.61
C HIS A 173 0.42 9.75 -0.31
N VAL A 174 1.59 9.15 -0.10
CA VAL A 174 2.53 9.53 0.96
C VAL A 174 3.88 9.67 0.30
N ASN A 175 4.31 10.91 0.12
CA ASN A 175 5.57 11.26 -0.52
C ASN A 175 6.49 11.92 0.50
N PHE A 176 7.78 11.72 0.33
CA PHE A 176 8.84 12.34 1.13
C PHE A 176 9.64 13.31 0.26
N SER A 177 10.46 14.13 0.89
CA SER A 177 11.37 15.01 0.15
C SER A 177 12.33 14.21 -0.73
N ASP A 178 12.72 14.75 -1.87
CA ASP A 178 13.65 14.10 -2.81
C ASP A 178 14.97 13.73 -2.12
N ARG A 179 15.47 14.62 -1.23
CA ARG A 179 16.69 14.37 -0.46
C ARG A 179 16.61 13.15 0.43
N PHE A 180 15.44 12.92 1.07
CA PHE A 180 15.23 11.74 1.90
C PHE A 180 15.12 10.49 1.03
N THR A 181 14.38 10.56 -0.07
CA THR A 181 14.22 9.45 -1.02
C THR A 181 15.56 9.01 -1.56
N ASP A 182 16.42 9.94 -2.02
CA ASP A 182 17.77 9.66 -2.50
C ASP A 182 18.67 9.02 -1.42
N ALA A 183 18.57 9.50 -0.17
CA ALA A 183 19.33 8.93 0.94
C ALA A 183 18.90 7.51 1.30
N VAL A 184 17.59 7.23 1.27
CA VAL A 184 17.05 5.88 1.49
C VAL A 184 17.45 4.94 0.36
N GLU A 185 17.39 5.39 -0.89
CA GLU A 185 17.82 4.60 -2.04
C GLU A 185 19.31 4.26 -1.96
N ALA A 186 20.17 5.25 -1.67
CA ALA A 186 21.60 5.02 -1.48
C ALA A 186 21.90 4.03 -0.36
N LYS A 187 21.18 4.13 0.77
CA LYS A 187 21.28 3.17 1.88
C LYS A 187 20.87 1.76 1.45
N GLN A 188 19.77 1.62 0.73
CA GLN A 188 19.29 0.32 0.25
C GLN A 188 20.28 -0.31 -0.74
N ILE A 189 20.85 0.47 -1.65
CA ILE A 189 21.89 0.01 -2.58
C ILE A 189 23.08 -0.53 -1.78
N ALA A 190 23.61 0.25 -0.82
CA ALA A 190 24.75 -0.17 0.00
C ALA A 190 24.45 -1.44 0.82
N GLU A 191 23.26 -1.57 1.38
CA GLU A 191 22.84 -2.79 2.09
C GLU A 191 22.75 -4.01 1.17
N GLN A 192 22.24 -3.84 -0.05
CA GLN A 192 22.17 -4.92 -1.04
C GLN A 192 23.57 -5.32 -1.52
N GLU A 193 24.48 -4.39 -1.71
CA GLU A 193 25.88 -4.67 -2.06
C GLU A 193 26.59 -5.43 -0.93
N ALA A 194 26.39 -5.03 0.32
CA ALA A 194 26.93 -5.75 1.47
C ALA A 194 26.41 -7.18 1.58
N LYS A 195 25.09 -7.38 1.39
CA LYS A 195 24.48 -8.72 1.34
C LYS A 195 25.03 -9.54 0.20
N LYS A 196 25.16 -8.96 -1.00
CA LYS A 196 25.73 -9.63 -2.17
C LYS A 196 27.19 -10.07 -1.91
N ALA A 197 28.02 -9.22 -1.30
CA ALA A 197 29.37 -9.58 -0.90
C ALA A 197 29.38 -10.74 0.11
N GLY A 198 28.51 -10.75 1.10
CA GLY A 198 28.34 -11.84 2.06
C GLY A 198 27.96 -13.17 1.37
N PHE A 199 27.02 -13.15 0.43
CA PHE A 199 26.68 -14.34 -0.36
C PHE A 199 27.82 -14.83 -1.24
N MET A 200 28.64 -13.94 -1.81
CA MET A 200 29.81 -14.32 -2.59
C MET A 200 30.86 -15.05 -1.73
N VAL A 201 31.10 -14.56 -0.51
CA VAL A 201 32.01 -15.25 0.44
C VAL A 201 31.48 -16.63 0.79
N LEU A 202 30.18 -16.73 1.13
CA LEU A 202 29.54 -18.00 1.46
C LEU A 202 29.60 -19.00 0.29
N LYS A 203 29.36 -18.51 -0.92
CA LYS A 203 29.47 -19.31 -2.15
C LYS A 203 30.90 -19.85 -2.35
N ALA A 204 31.92 -18.97 -2.22
CA ALA A 204 33.31 -19.37 -2.36
C ALA A 204 33.74 -20.41 -1.32
N LEU A 205 33.27 -20.27 -0.06
CA LEU A 205 33.49 -21.27 0.99
C LEU A 205 32.84 -22.60 0.63
N LYS A 206 31.60 -22.61 0.15
CA LYS A 206 30.94 -23.85 -0.27
C LYS A 206 31.57 -24.48 -1.49
N GLU A 207 32.00 -23.72 -2.47
CA GLU A 207 32.73 -24.24 -3.63
C GLU A 207 34.08 -24.85 -3.22
N SER A 208 34.78 -24.26 -2.26
CA SER A 208 36.02 -24.81 -1.70
C SER A 208 35.75 -26.13 -0.95
N GLU A 209 34.70 -26.18 -0.12
CA GLU A 209 34.27 -27.38 0.59
C GLU A 209 33.94 -28.52 -0.38
N VAL A 210 33.19 -28.22 -1.45
CA VAL A 210 32.87 -29.20 -2.51
C VAL A 210 34.14 -29.73 -3.18
N LYS A 211 35.08 -28.84 -3.54
CA LYS A 211 36.37 -29.29 -4.14
C LYS A 211 37.17 -30.16 -3.22
N ILE A 212 37.24 -29.85 -1.92
CA ILE A 212 37.93 -30.70 -0.91
C ILE A 212 37.24 -32.05 -0.79
N ASN A 213 35.92 -32.09 -0.74
CA ASN A 213 35.16 -33.34 -0.62
C ASN A 213 35.28 -34.20 -1.87
N LEU A 214 35.29 -33.60 -3.07
CA LEU A 214 35.58 -34.34 -4.32
C LEU A 214 36.98 -34.93 -4.32
N ALA A 215 38.00 -34.13 -3.98
CA ALA A 215 39.37 -34.61 -3.91
C ALA A 215 39.56 -35.74 -2.87
N LYS A 216 38.88 -35.63 -1.70
CA LYS A 216 38.87 -36.71 -0.70
C LYS A 216 38.18 -37.97 -1.24
N GLY A 217 37.05 -37.81 -1.93
CA GLY A 217 36.32 -38.92 -2.56
C GLY A 217 37.16 -39.64 -3.63
N GLU A 218 37.86 -38.86 -4.49
CA GLU A 218 38.79 -39.43 -5.49
C GLU A 218 39.95 -40.14 -4.86
N ALA A 219 40.58 -39.55 -3.82
CA ALA A 219 41.69 -40.18 -3.11
C ALA A 219 41.25 -41.50 -2.44
N GLU A 220 40.09 -41.54 -1.81
CA GLU A 220 39.54 -42.75 -1.21
C GLU A 220 39.16 -43.81 -2.27
N ALA A 221 38.56 -43.38 -3.41
CA ALA A 221 38.32 -44.30 -4.53
C ALA A 221 39.61 -44.91 -5.08
N HIS A 222 40.67 -44.11 -5.23
CA HIS A 222 41.98 -44.62 -5.64
C HIS A 222 42.57 -45.60 -4.61
N ARG A 223 42.41 -45.32 -3.30
CA ARG A 223 42.88 -46.24 -2.24
C ARG A 223 42.14 -47.57 -2.31
N ILE A 224 40.82 -47.55 -2.43
CA ILE A 224 39.99 -48.76 -2.55
C ILE A 224 40.39 -49.59 -3.80
N LEU A 225 40.63 -48.89 -4.93
CA LEU A 225 41.10 -49.56 -6.16
C LEU A 225 42.47 -50.17 -5.97
N GLN A 226 43.42 -49.48 -5.33
CA GLN A 226 44.72 -50.01 -5.03
C GLN A 226 44.66 -51.26 -4.12
N ASP A 227 43.85 -51.24 -3.06
CA ASP A 227 43.67 -52.33 -2.13
C ASP A 227 42.95 -53.55 -2.80
N SER A 228 42.09 -53.31 -3.78
CA SER A 228 41.34 -54.33 -4.51
C SER A 228 42.08 -54.93 -5.72
N LEU A 229 43.08 -54.22 -6.23
CA LEU A 229 43.91 -54.69 -7.37
C LEU A 229 45.14 -55.48 -6.89
N SER A 230 44.92 -56.71 -6.37
CA SER A 230 46.03 -57.60 -6.16
C SER A 230 46.71 -57.95 -7.49
N PRO A 231 48.01 -58.29 -7.49
CA PRO A 231 48.74 -58.75 -8.71
C PRO A 231 47.99 -59.84 -9.46
N GLU A 232 47.27 -60.70 -8.73
CA GLU A 232 46.53 -61.85 -9.28
C GLU A 232 45.24 -61.35 -10.02
N VAL A 233 44.54 -60.33 -9.46
CA VAL A 233 43.37 -59.74 -10.12
C VAL A 233 43.76 -59.00 -11.39
N LEU A 234 44.92 -58.30 -11.39
CA LEU A 234 45.42 -57.63 -12.59
C LEU A 234 45.83 -58.66 -13.66
N GLN A 235 46.43 -59.80 -13.27
CA GLN A 235 46.77 -60.87 -14.18
C GLN A 235 45.55 -61.52 -14.80
N ASN A 236 44.50 -61.76 -14.03
CA ASN A 236 43.25 -62.34 -14.53
C ASN A 236 42.54 -61.40 -15.50
N LYS A 237 42.45 -60.08 -15.16
CA LYS A 237 41.90 -59.09 -16.07
C LYS A 237 42.73 -58.89 -17.34
N ALA A 238 44.06 -59.04 -17.26
CA ALA A 238 44.90 -58.96 -18.45
C ALA A 238 44.68 -60.19 -19.37
N ILE A 239 44.49 -61.38 -18.76
CA ILE A 239 44.18 -62.64 -19.50
C ILE A 239 42.79 -62.56 -20.14
N GLU A 240 41.76 -62.06 -19.41
CA GLU A 240 40.38 -61.90 -19.94
C GLU A 240 40.30 -60.93 -21.13
N ARG A 241 41.16 -59.90 -21.14
CA ARG A 241 41.21 -58.91 -22.23
C ARG A 241 42.16 -59.22 -23.35
N TRP A 242 42.93 -60.34 -23.20
CA TRP A 242 43.88 -60.71 -24.22
C TRP A 242 43.19 -61.35 -25.42
N ASP A 243 43.42 -60.79 -26.59
CA ASP A 243 42.88 -61.27 -27.89
C ASP A 243 43.60 -62.49 -28.46
N GLY A 244 44.49 -63.10 -27.68
CA GLY A 244 45.26 -64.29 -28.07
C GLY A 244 46.43 -64.06 -29.01
N LYS A 245 46.75 -62.82 -29.35
CA LYS A 245 47.86 -62.46 -30.22
C LYS A 245 49.02 -61.91 -29.42
N LEU A 246 50.22 -62.42 -29.69
CA LEU A 246 51.45 -61.85 -29.11
C LEU A 246 51.74 -60.51 -29.80
N PRO A 247 52.01 -59.43 -29.02
CA PRO A 247 52.40 -58.17 -29.60
C PRO A 247 53.67 -58.31 -30.44
N LEU A 248 53.65 -57.76 -31.65
CA LEU A 248 54.73 -57.80 -32.60
C LEU A 248 56.00 -56.99 -32.18
N PHE A 249 55.87 -56.16 -31.18
CA PHE A 249 56.97 -55.38 -30.59
C PHE A 249 56.84 -55.47 -29.05
N MET A 250 57.77 -56.06 -28.41
CA MET A 250 58.00 -56.01 -26.95
C MET A 250 59.04 -54.91 -26.68
N ASP A 251 58.62 -53.85 -26.01
CA ASP A 251 59.48 -52.77 -25.50
C ASP A 251 60.34 -53.37 -24.33
N ASP A 252 61.65 -53.10 -24.33
CA ASP A 252 62.58 -53.59 -23.30
C ASP A 252 62.17 -53.28 -21.85
N ASN A 253 61.35 -52.23 -21.64
CA ASN A 253 60.78 -51.89 -20.34
C ASN A 253 59.75 -52.90 -19.83
N LEU A 254 59.01 -53.55 -20.72
CA LEU A 254 58.01 -54.56 -20.40
C LEU A 254 58.69 -55.88 -20.03
N LEU A 255 59.80 -56.26 -20.70
CA LEU A 255 60.61 -57.43 -20.33
C LEU A 255 61.23 -57.26 -18.94
N LYS A 256 61.79 -56.09 -18.61
CA LYS A 256 62.34 -55.76 -17.30
C LYS A 256 61.29 -55.83 -16.19
N SER A 257 60.07 -55.38 -16.42
CA SER A 257 58.98 -55.42 -15.45
C SER A 257 58.49 -56.84 -15.19
N LEU A 258 58.53 -57.74 -16.22
CA LEU A 258 58.19 -59.16 -16.10
C LEU A 258 59.32 -59.93 -15.39
N GLU A 259 60.61 -59.61 -15.60
CA GLU A 259 61.71 -60.18 -14.88
C GLU A 259 61.74 -59.79 -13.40
N LEU A 260 61.46 -58.51 -13.06
CA LEU A 260 61.34 -58.09 -11.67
C LEU A 260 60.15 -58.74 -10.93
N ALA A 261 59.07 -59.07 -11.62
CA ALA A 261 57.96 -59.83 -11.07
C ALA A 261 58.30 -61.31 -10.83
N LYS A 262 59.17 -61.87 -11.67
CA LYS A 262 59.68 -63.26 -11.55
C LYS A 262 60.69 -63.45 -10.40
N ASP A 263 61.50 -62.43 -10.16
CA ASP A 263 62.47 -62.44 -9.05
C ASP A 263 61.80 -62.23 -7.67
N LYS A 264 60.76 -61.41 -7.58
CA LYS A 264 59.95 -61.31 -6.36
C LYS A 264 59.22 -62.59 -6.00
N ARG A 265 58.79 -63.42 -6.97
CA ARG A 265 58.21 -64.76 -6.72
C ARG A 265 59.25 -65.74 -6.16
N LYS A 266 60.52 -65.70 -6.65
CA LYS A 266 61.58 -66.59 -6.12
C LYS A 266 62.02 -66.18 -4.73
N SER A 267 61.93 -64.92 -4.34
CA SER A 267 62.32 -64.47 -2.99
C SER A 267 61.21 -64.73 -1.95
N GLY A 268 59.93 -64.79 -2.37
CA GLY A 268 58.79 -65.10 -1.52
C GLY A 268 58.72 -66.62 -1.15
N LEU A 269 59.23 -67.49 -1.96
CA LEU A 269 59.25 -68.95 -1.71
C LEU A 269 60.40 -69.46 -0.82
N LYS A 270 61.32 -68.57 -0.34
CA LYS A 270 62.43 -68.88 0.57
C LYS A 270 62.18 -68.46 2.03
N LYS A 271 60.99 -68.10 2.38
CA LYS A 271 60.59 -67.77 3.75
C LYS A 271 59.34 -68.57 4.14
N THR A 272 59.43 -69.87 4.12
CA THR A 272 58.62 -70.79 4.91
C THR A 272 59.53 -71.87 5.39
#